data_c2f14de9581cce4b29061ac5135f80c9
#
_entry.id   c2f14de9581cce4b29061ac5135f80c9
#
_cell.length_a   1.000
_cell.length_b   1.000
_cell.length_c   1.000
_cell.angle_alpha   90.00
_cell.angle_beta   90.00
_cell.angle_gamma   90.00
#
_symmetry.space_group_name_H-M   'P 1'
#
loop_
_entity.id
_entity.type
_entity.pdbx_description
1 polymer ?
#
loop_
_entity_poly.entity_id
_entity_poly.type
_entity_poly.pdbx_seq_one_letter_code
_entity_poly.pdbx_strand_id
1 'polypeptide(L)'
;MTGVQTCALPILWQVFVNHLPPTILINIYSTLIGVPIGLALGIIAALKKNKWQDQVINIFIILLISVPSIVLALMIQYVFCFKLGWFPLTMSTSDDYFTWEVFRSMLPAVFALCLGSIAGYARYTRAELSEVLTGEFMLLARTKGLTKKQAIYRHAMRNSMVVIFPSILSEFISVLSGSLIIEKMFGINGVGGLYLNSITFQDYDFFMLLSGF
;
A
#
# COMPACT_ATOMS: atom_id res chain seq x y z
N MET A 1 40.44 0.08 -13.25
CA MET A 1 39.19 -0.50 -12.68
C MET A 1 37.90 0.07 -13.28
N THR A 2 37.94 0.84 -14.34
CA THR A 2 36.75 1.59 -14.87
C THR A 2 36.07 0.95 -16.10
N GLY A 3 36.66 -0.06 -16.73
CA GLY A 3 36.10 -0.66 -17.94
C GLY A 3 35.07 -1.76 -17.74
N VAL A 4 35.07 -2.44 -16.61
CA VAL A 4 34.09 -3.53 -16.31
C VAL A 4 32.78 -2.98 -15.80
N GLN A 5 32.80 -1.87 -15.07
CA GLN A 5 31.60 -1.23 -14.53
C GLN A 5 30.70 -0.62 -15.61
N THR A 6 31.27 -0.07 -16.68
CA THR A 6 30.49 0.53 -17.78
C THR A 6 29.76 -0.49 -18.65
N CYS A 7 30.21 -1.74 -18.68
CA CYS A 7 29.53 -2.80 -19.46
C CYS A 7 28.45 -3.52 -18.65
N ALA A 8 28.54 -3.54 -17.31
CA ALA A 8 27.57 -4.19 -16.42
C ALA A 8 26.30 -3.33 -16.20
N LEU A 9 26.43 -2.01 -16.12
CA LEU A 9 25.33 -1.09 -15.88
C LEU A 9 24.14 -1.23 -16.87
N PRO A 10 24.33 -1.32 -18.20
CA PRO A 10 23.22 -1.50 -19.12
C PRO A 10 22.49 -2.83 -18.94
N ILE A 11 23.23 -3.90 -18.59
CA ILE A 11 22.65 -5.22 -18.35
C ILE A 11 21.85 -5.22 -17.06
N LEU A 12 22.40 -4.64 -16.00
CA LEU A 12 21.71 -4.50 -14.70
C LEU A 12 20.44 -3.67 -14.81
N TRP A 13 20.49 -2.56 -15.56
CA TRP A 13 19.35 -1.73 -15.84
C TRP A 13 18.24 -2.49 -16.60
N GLN A 14 18.64 -3.28 -17.59
CA GLN A 14 17.71 -4.07 -18.37
C GLN A 14 17.01 -5.15 -17.51
N VAL A 15 17.76 -5.80 -16.62
CA VAL A 15 17.22 -6.75 -15.64
C VAL A 15 16.23 -6.06 -14.71
N PHE A 16 16.56 -4.89 -14.18
CA PHE A 16 15.69 -4.10 -13.32
C PHE A 16 14.38 -3.73 -14.04
N VAL A 17 14.46 -3.17 -15.24
CA VAL A 17 13.29 -2.76 -16.02
C VAL A 17 12.36 -3.94 -16.33
N ASN A 18 12.91 -5.11 -16.60
CA ASN A 18 12.11 -6.31 -16.88
C ASN A 18 11.35 -6.83 -15.65
N HIS A 19 11.80 -6.52 -14.43
CA HIS A 19 11.13 -6.92 -13.17
C HIS A 19 10.22 -5.83 -12.60
N LEU A 20 10.21 -4.64 -13.19
CA LEU A 20 9.32 -3.54 -12.75
C LEU A 20 7.82 -3.82 -12.96
N PRO A 21 7.36 -4.38 -14.11
CA PRO A 21 5.94 -4.48 -14.39
C PRO A 21 5.14 -5.23 -13.31
N PRO A 22 5.50 -6.43 -12.86
CA PRO A 22 4.73 -7.12 -11.83
C PRO A 22 4.74 -6.39 -10.48
N THR A 23 5.86 -5.78 -10.08
CA THR A 23 5.95 -4.96 -8.87
C THR A 23 5.01 -3.76 -8.94
N ILE A 24 5.04 -3.03 -10.05
CA ILE A 24 4.17 -1.86 -10.26
C ILE A 24 2.70 -2.27 -10.21
N LEU A 25 2.32 -3.34 -10.90
CA LEU A 25 0.92 -3.78 -10.98
C LEU A 25 0.35 -4.14 -9.62
N ILE A 26 1.04 -4.97 -8.83
CA ILE A 26 0.54 -5.36 -7.50
C ILE A 26 0.43 -4.17 -6.54
N ASN A 27 1.42 -3.26 -6.58
CA ASN A 27 1.41 -2.08 -5.72
C ASN A 27 0.35 -1.07 -6.17
N ILE A 28 0.17 -0.82 -7.47
CA ILE A 28 -0.90 0.04 -7.98
C ILE A 28 -2.27 -0.51 -7.60
N TYR A 29 -2.53 -1.80 -7.83
CA TYR A 29 -3.81 -2.40 -7.45
C TYR A 29 -4.06 -2.32 -5.95
N SER A 30 -3.04 -2.59 -5.13
CA SER A 30 -3.19 -2.50 -3.67
C SER A 30 -3.46 -1.06 -3.20
N THR A 31 -2.78 -0.08 -3.79
CA THR A 31 -2.96 1.36 -3.48
C THR A 31 -4.33 1.86 -3.94
N LEU A 32 -4.75 1.51 -5.17
CA LEU A 32 -6.06 1.91 -5.71
C LEU A 32 -7.24 1.36 -4.92
N ILE A 33 -7.07 0.21 -4.26
CA ILE A 33 -8.10 -0.39 -3.40
C ILE A 33 -7.92 0.09 -1.96
N GLY A 34 -6.70 0.01 -1.44
CA GLY A 34 -6.39 0.25 -0.03
C GLY A 34 -6.62 1.69 0.40
N VAL A 35 -6.13 2.65 -0.38
CA VAL A 35 -6.23 4.08 -0.05
C VAL A 35 -7.68 4.55 0.02
N PRO A 36 -8.55 4.35 -1.00
CA PRO A 36 -9.93 4.79 -0.93
C PRO A 36 -10.72 4.14 0.21
N ILE A 37 -10.52 2.84 0.46
CA ILE A 37 -11.19 2.14 1.57
C ILE A 37 -10.70 2.69 2.90
N GLY A 38 -9.38 2.87 3.07
CA GLY A 38 -8.78 3.45 4.27
C GLY A 38 -9.30 4.85 4.56
N LEU A 39 -9.33 5.73 3.54
CA LEU A 39 -9.88 7.08 3.65
C LEU A 39 -11.36 7.02 4.07
N ALA A 40 -12.18 6.20 3.43
CA ALA A 40 -13.60 6.07 3.75
C ALA A 40 -13.81 5.60 5.20
N LEU A 41 -13.11 4.59 5.66
CA LEU A 41 -13.17 4.11 7.04
C LEU A 41 -12.71 5.17 8.04
N GLY A 42 -11.62 5.89 7.74
CA GLY A 42 -11.12 6.99 8.57
C GLY A 42 -12.11 8.14 8.70
N ILE A 43 -12.77 8.53 7.59
CA ILE A 43 -13.82 9.55 7.57
C ILE A 43 -15.00 9.11 8.42
N ILE A 44 -15.48 7.86 8.25
CA ILE A 44 -16.59 7.33 9.03
C ILE A 44 -16.25 7.32 10.53
N ALA A 45 -15.07 6.87 10.90
CA ALA A 45 -14.59 6.83 12.28
C ALA A 45 -14.52 8.24 12.89
N ALA A 46 -13.96 9.22 12.17
CA ALA A 46 -13.87 10.61 12.64
C ALA A 46 -15.25 11.26 12.82
N LEU A 47 -16.16 11.10 11.85
CA LEU A 47 -17.53 11.66 11.93
C LEU A 47 -18.39 11.01 13.01
N LYS A 48 -18.09 9.77 13.35
CA LYS A 48 -18.76 8.98 14.39
C LYS A 48 -17.92 8.82 15.66
N LYS A 49 -16.99 9.75 15.91
CA LYS A 49 -16.08 9.73 17.05
C LYS A 49 -16.80 9.37 18.36
N ASN A 50 -16.24 8.44 19.12
CA ASN A 50 -16.77 7.91 20.39
C ASN A 50 -18.10 7.11 20.27
N LYS A 51 -18.56 6.78 19.04
CA LYS A 51 -19.68 5.87 18.83
C LYS A 51 -19.18 4.46 18.53
N TRP A 52 -20.13 3.48 18.53
CA TRP A 52 -19.79 2.08 18.30
C TRP A 52 -19.08 1.83 16.94
N GLN A 53 -19.45 2.60 15.90
CA GLN A 53 -18.80 2.49 14.57
C GLN A 53 -17.33 2.88 14.64
N ASP A 54 -16.99 3.95 15.35
CA ASP A 54 -15.61 4.37 15.59
C ASP A 54 -14.84 3.30 16.36
N GLN A 55 -15.44 2.71 17.39
CA GLN A 55 -14.81 1.66 18.19
C GLN A 55 -14.51 0.40 17.36
N VAL A 56 -15.48 -0.05 16.56
CA VAL A 56 -15.31 -1.23 15.68
C VAL A 56 -14.18 -0.99 14.66
N ILE A 57 -14.22 0.17 14.00
CA ILE A 57 -13.17 0.51 13.02
C ILE A 57 -11.80 0.57 13.69
N ASN A 58 -11.69 1.18 14.88
CA ASN A 58 -10.41 1.25 15.60
C ASN A 58 -9.92 -0.13 16.03
N ILE A 59 -10.79 -1.01 16.53
CA ILE A 59 -10.41 -2.39 16.88
C ILE A 59 -9.87 -3.10 15.63
N PHE A 60 -10.56 -2.98 14.50
CA PHE A 60 -10.11 -3.57 13.24
C PHE A 60 -8.73 -3.03 12.80
N ILE A 61 -8.53 -1.71 12.85
CA ILE A 61 -7.24 -1.08 12.55
C ILE A 61 -6.13 -1.58 13.47
N ILE A 62 -6.40 -1.64 14.79
CA ILE A 62 -5.42 -2.09 15.78
C ILE A 62 -5.03 -3.54 15.52
N LEU A 63 -5.99 -4.41 15.24
CA LEU A 63 -5.72 -5.81 14.91
C LEU A 63 -4.82 -5.92 13.67
N LEU A 64 -5.11 -5.17 12.61
CA LEU A 64 -4.30 -5.21 11.39
C LEU A 64 -2.87 -4.68 11.58
N ILE A 65 -2.70 -3.63 12.40
CA ILE A 65 -1.37 -3.05 12.67
C ILE A 65 -0.57 -3.90 13.66
N SER A 66 -1.23 -4.59 14.59
CA SER A 66 -0.56 -5.40 15.61
C SER A 66 0.03 -6.70 15.06
N VAL A 67 -0.52 -7.20 13.96
CA VAL A 67 -0.01 -8.42 13.33
C VAL A 67 1.06 -8.03 12.28
N PRO A 68 2.27 -8.62 12.35
CA PRO A 68 3.27 -8.38 11.32
C PRO A 68 2.75 -8.69 9.92
N SER A 69 3.05 -7.83 8.94
CA SER A 69 2.55 -7.97 7.56
C SER A 69 2.85 -9.33 6.93
N ILE A 70 4.02 -9.89 7.25
CA ILE A 70 4.41 -11.23 6.80
C ILE A 70 3.45 -12.31 7.32
N VAL A 71 3.01 -12.21 8.57
CA VAL A 71 2.09 -13.18 9.17
C VAL A 71 0.70 -13.06 8.52
N LEU A 72 0.22 -11.84 8.27
CA LEU A 72 -1.03 -11.62 7.54
C LEU A 72 -0.95 -12.21 6.13
N ALA A 73 0.15 -11.99 5.42
CA ALA A 73 0.36 -12.54 4.09
C ALA A 73 0.38 -14.07 4.09
N LEU A 74 1.06 -14.70 5.07
CA LEU A 74 1.05 -16.16 5.26
C LEU A 74 -0.36 -16.69 5.53
N MET A 75 -1.13 -16.01 6.37
CA MET A 75 -2.50 -16.40 6.68
C MET A 75 -3.38 -16.32 5.43
N ILE A 76 -3.24 -15.26 4.62
CA ILE A 76 -3.97 -15.09 3.37
C ILE A 76 -3.60 -16.22 2.39
N GLN A 77 -2.30 -16.47 2.20
CA GLN A 77 -1.82 -17.54 1.32
C GLN A 77 -2.31 -18.92 1.79
N TYR A 78 -2.21 -19.21 3.08
CA TYR A 78 -2.67 -20.48 3.64
C TYR A 78 -4.18 -20.67 3.48
N VAL A 79 -4.98 -19.67 3.85
CA VAL A 79 -6.45 -19.80 3.82
C VAL A 79 -6.98 -19.81 2.39
N PHE A 80 -6.62 -18.81 1.58
CA PHE A 80 -7.24 -18.60 0.28
C PHE A 80 -6.59 -19.40 -0.84
N CYS A 81 -5.26 -19.61 -0.78
CA CYS A 81 -4.57 -20.34 -1.84
C CYS A 81 -4.48 -21.83 -1.52
N PHE A 82 -4.10 -22.21 -0.29
CA PHE A 82 -3.90 -23.61 0.07
C PHE A 82 -5.19 -24.30 0.52
N LYS A 83 -5.90 -23.77 1.54
CA LYS A 83 -7.05 -24.43 2.15
C LYS A 83 -8.31 -24.37 1.28
N LEU A 84 -8.62 -23.20 0.74
CA LEU A 84 -9.81 -22.98 -0.10
C LEU A 84 -9.55 -23.23 -1.59
N GLY A 85 -8.30 -23.18 -2.04
CA GLY A 85 -7.93 -23.35 -3.44
C GLY A 85 -8.52 -22.31 -4.39
N TRP A 86 -8.92 -21.14 -3.86
CA TRP A 86 -9.53 -20.09 -4.67
C TRP A 86 -8.54 -19.39 -5.59
N PHE A 87 -7.28 -19.30 -5.17
CA PHE A 87 -6.21 -18.65 -5.90
C PHE A 87 -4.98 -19.54 -5.98
N PRO A 88 -4.12 -19.38 -7.00
CA PRO A 88 -2.86 -20.10 -7.06
C PRO A 88 -1.91 -19.63 -5.93
N LEU A 89 -0.99 -20.52 -5.53
CA LEU A 89 -0.02 -20.23 -4.46
C LEU A 89 1.04 -19.21 -4.86
N THR A 90 1.40 -19.21 -6.15
CA THR A 90 2.40 -18.33 -6.74
C THR A 90 1.84 -17.63 -7.95
N MET A 91 2.43 -16.48 -8.29
CA MET A 91 2.06 -15.75 -9.48
C MET A 91 2.32 -16.59 -10.74
N SER A 92 1.37 -16.59 -11.66
CA SER A 92 1.54 -17.22 -12.97
C SER A 92 2.59 -16.46 -13.79
N THR A 93 3.55 -17.20 -14.36
CA THR A 93 4.57 -16.64 -15.27
C THR A 93 4.02 -16.64 -16.68
N SER A 94 3.57 -15.48 -17.15
CA SER A 94 3.16 -15.26 -18.53
C SER A 94 3.82 -13.98 -19.02
N ASP A 95 4.18 -13.95 -20.30
CA ASP A 95 4.73 -12.74 -20.93
C ASP A 95 3.68 -11.60 -21.00
N ASP A 96 2.41 -11.95 -20.88
CA ASP A 96 1.30 -10.99 -20.93
C ASP A 96 0.67 -10.82 -19.53
N TYR A 97 0.99 -9.71 -18.86
CA TYR A 97 0.53 -9.39 -17.52
C TYR A 97 -0.97 -9.05 -17.42
N PHE A 98 -1.65 -8.81 -18.54
CA PHE A 98 -3.07 -8.43 -18.58
C PHE A 98 -4.02 -9.61 -18.80
N THR A 99 -3.52 -10.85 -18.73
CA THR A 99 -4.38 -12.03 -18.78
C THR A 99 -5.16 -12.22 -17.47
N TRP A 100 -6.36 -12.77 -17.56
CA TRP A 100 -7.18 -13.08 -16.39
C TRP A 100 -6.47 -14.00 -15.39
N GLU A 101 -5.65 -14.89 -15.90
CA GLU A 101 -4.91 -15.87 -15.12
C GLU A 101 -3.84 -15.19 -14.25
N VAL A 102 -3.07 -14.27 -14.84
CA VAL A 102 -2.07 -13.47 -14.13
C VAL A 102 -2.75 -12.54 -13.11
N PHE A 103 -3.80 -11.84 -13.50
CA PHE A 103 -4.57 -10.99 -12.58
C PHE A 103 -5.08 -11.77 -11.36
N ARG A 104 -5.70 -12.94 -11.58
CA ARG A 104 -6.17 -13.80 -10.49
C ARG A 104 -5.04 -14.26 -9.57
N SER A 105 -3.86 -14.53 -10.10
CA SER A 105 -2.70 -14.96 -9.32
C SER A 105 -2.08 -13.84 -8.47
N MET A 106 -2.25 -12.57 -8.86
CA MET A 106 -1.80 -11.40 -8.10
C MET A 106 -2.71 -11.05 -6.93
N LEU A 107 -4.01 -11.40 -6.99
CA LEU A 107 -5.00 -10.96 -6.01
C LEU A 107 -4.64 -11.26 -4.54
N PRO A 108 -4.09 -12.42 -4.14
CA PRO A 108 -3.71 -12.67 -2.76
C PRO A 108 -2.63 -11.72 -2.25
N ALA A 109 -1.62 -11.42 -3.09
CA ALA A 109 -0.57 -10.45 -2.76
C ALA A 109 -1.13 -9.03 -2.67
N VAL A 110 -1.97 -8.62 -3.61
CA VAL A 110 -2.68 -7.33 -3.59
C VAL A 110 -3.51 -7.20 -2.32
N PHE A 111 -4.24 -8.25 -1.94
CA PHE A 111 -5.06 -8.24 -0.72
C PHE A 111 -4.20 -8.11 0.54
N ALA A 112 -3.06 -8.80 0.61
CA ALA A 112 -2.13 -8.69 1.74
C ALA A 112 -1.57 -7.26 1.90
N LEU A 113 -1.15 -6.63 0.80
CA LEU A 113 -0.65 -5.25 0.79
C LEU A 113 -1.75 -4.24 1.12
N CYS A 114 -2.93 -4.43 0.56
CA CYS A 114 -4.09 -3.57 0.74
C CYS A 114 -4.50 -3.43 2.21
N LEU A 115 -4.45 -4.50 3.02
CA LEU A 115 -4.81 -4.46 4.43
C LEU A 115 -3.92 -3.48 5.23
N GLY A 116 -2.63 -3.44 4.93
CA GLY A 116 -1.69 -2.48 5.54
C GLY A 116 -2.05 -1.03 5.19
N SER A 117 -2.27 -0.74 3.90
CA SER A 117 -2.67 0.59 3.43
C SER A 117 -4.02 1.01 3.99
N ILE A 118 -5.02 0.11 4.05
CA ILE A 118 -6.33 0.38 4.67
C ILE A 118 -6.16 0.81 6.12
N ALA A 119 -5.41 0.05 6.92
CA ALA A 119 -5.23 0.34 8.33
C ALA A 119 -4.47 1.65 8.55
N GLY A 120 -3.41 1.89 7.78
CA GLY A 120 -2.61 3.12 7.83
C GLY A 120 -3.44 4.36 7.52
N TYR A 121 -4.11 4.37 6.36
CA TYR A 121 -4.91 5.51 5.93
C TYR A 121 -6.17 5.72 6.77
N ALA A 122 -6.82 4.67 7.24
CA ALA A 122 -7.96 4.81 8.13
C ALA A 122 -7.57 5.45 9.46
N ARG A 123 -6.45 5.03 10.05
CA ARG A 123 -5.92 5.63 11.28
C ARG A 123 -5.52 7.09 11.06
N TYR A 124 -4.77 7.37 10.01
CA TYR A 124 -4.28 8.71 9.69
C TYR A 124 -5.42 9.68 9.41
N THR A 125 -6.33 9.30 8.52
CA THR A 125 -7.50 10.12 8.18
C THR A 125 -8.41 10.39 9.39
N ARG A 126 -8.60 9.37 10.26
CA ARG A 126 -9.35 9.55 11.49
C ARG A 126 -8.71 10.57 12.43
N ALA A 127 -7.39 10.53 12.58
CA ALA A 127 -6.66 11.46 13.44
C ALA A 127 -6.79 12.90 12.91
N GLU A 128 -6.38 13.14 11.67
CA GLU A 128 -6.40 14.44 11.02
C GLU A 128 -7.80 15.07 10.96
N LEU A 129 -8.79 14.29 10.50
CA LEU A 129 -10.16 14.81 10.41
C LEU A 129 -10.75 15.06 11.80
N SER A 130 -10.44 14.25 12.82
CA SER A 130 -10.91 14.48 14.19
C SER A 130 -10.33 15.75 14.79
N GLU A 131 -9.08 16.08 14.48
CA GLU A 131 -8.42 17.31 14.90
C GLU A 131 -9.07 18.54 14.26
N VAL A 132 -9.23 18.52 12.93
CA VAL A 132 -9.87 19.62 12.21
C VAL A 132 -11.32 19.84 12.66
N LEU A 133 -12.08 18.77 12.96
CA LEU A 133 -13.47 18.86 13.41
C LEU A 133 -13.62 19.54 14.79
N THR A 134 -12.58 19.50 15.61
CA THR A 134 -12.56 20.14 16.94
C THR A 134 -11.81 21.48 16.93
N GLY A 135 -11.19 21.85 15.82
CA GLY A 135 -10.39 23.05 15.67
C GLY A 135 -11.21 24.34 15.48
N GLU A 136 -10.52 25.46 15.60
CA GLU A 136 -11.10 26.83 15.49
C GLU A 136 -11.75 27.10 14.13
N PHE A 137 -11.26 26.47 13.06
CA PHE A 137 -11.84 26.58 11.72
C PHE A 137 -13.30 26.13 11.66
N MET A 138 -13.66 25.09 12.42
CA MET A 138 -15.04 24.61 12.51
C MET A 138 -15.91 25.57 13.32
N LEU A 139 -15.34 26.18 14.37
CA LEU A 139 -16.06 27.21 15.15
C LEU A 139 -16.36 28.42 14.27
N LEU A 140 -15.35 28.90 13.54
CA LEU A 140 -15.49 30.04 12.61
C LEU A 140 -16.51 29.76 11.49
N ALA A 141 -16.52 28.54 10.94
CA ALA A 141 -17.49 28.15 9.92
C ALA A 141 -18.94 28.18 10.46
N ARG A 142 -19.13 27.79 11.72
CA ARG A 142 -20.44 27.81 12.39
C ARG A 142 -20.91 29.23 12.72
N THR A 143 -20.00 30.13 13.15
CA THR A 143 -20.33 31.54 13.38
C THR A 143 -20.73 32.27 12.11
N LYS A 144 -20.23 31.83 10.94
CA LYS A 144 -20.64 32.31 9.61
C LYS A 144 -22.01 31.73 9.13
N GLY A 145 -22.74 31.00 9.98
CA GLY A 145 -24.06 30.47 9.67
C GLY A 145 -24.09 29.20 8.84
N LEU A 146 -22.93 28.53 8.64
CA LEU A 146 -22.89 27.27 7.90
C LEU A 146 -23.52 26.13 8.73
N THR A 147 -24.31 25.30 8.07
CA THR A 147 -24.80 24.07 8.70
C THR A 147 -23.64 23.12 9.00
N LYS A 148 -23.82 22.23 9.99
CA LYS A 148 -22.80 21.25 10.37
C LYS A 148 -22.29 20.46 9.15
N LYS A 149 -23.17 20.00 8.26
CA LYS A 149 -22.79 19.27 7.04
C LYS A 149 -21.97 20.12 6.09
N GLN A 150 -22.39 21.37 5.85
CA GLN A 150 -21.64 22.30 4.98
C GLN A 150 -20.24 22.60 5.53
N ALA A 151 -20.14 22.84 6.85
CA ALA A 151 -18.85 23.06 7.50
C ALA A 151 -17.92 21.85 7.38
N ILE A 152 -18.43 20.62 7.55
CA ILE A 152 -17.66 19.40 7.38
C ILE A 152 -17.14 19.27 5.94
N TYR A 153 -18.02 19.29 4.94
CA TYR A 153 -17.62 19.03 3.54
C TYR A 153 -16.78 20.16 2.94
N ARG A 154 -17.10 21.42 3.21
CA ARG A 154 -16.40 22.58 2.61
C ARG A 154 -15.11 22.94 3.31
N HIS A 155 -15.02 22.73 4.63
CA HIS A 155 -13.88 23.17 5.44
C HIS A 155 -13.11 22.00 6.04
N ALA A 156 -13.73 21.13 6.83
CA ALA A 156 -13.02 20.08 7.53
C ALA A 156 -12.37 19.07 6.58
N MET A 157 -13.13 18.54 5.62
CA MET A 157 -12.61 17.58 4.63
C MET A 157 -11.48 18.18 3.79
N ARG A 158 -11.66 19.41 3.32
CA ARG A 158 -10.63 20.07 2.51
C ARG A 158 -9.35 20.28 3.30
N ASN A 159 -9.42 20.74 4.54
CA ASN A 159 -8.25 21.00 5.36
C ASN A 159 -7.52 19.72 5.75
N SER A 160 -8.23 18.66 6.14
CA SER A 160 -7.61 17.37 6.45
C SER A 160 -6.96 16.73 5.20
N MET A 161 -7.56 16.88 4.01
CA MET A 161 -6.98 16.34 2.78
C MET A 161 -5.65 17.01 2.38
N VAL A 162 -5.43 18.28 2.74
CA VAL A 162 -4.14 18.96 2.49
C VAL A 162 -2.98 18.23 3.18
N VAL A 163 -3.21 17.69 4.38
CA VAL A 163 -2.20 16.95 5.15
C VAL A 163 -2.09 15.51 4.67
N ILE A 164 -3.21 14.88 4.26
CA ILE A 164 -3.25 13.49 3.83
C ILE A 164 -2.70 13.31 2.40
N PHE A 165 -2.94 14.26 1.52
CA PHE A 165 -2.58 14.15 0.10
C PHE A 165 -1.09 13.89 -0.17
N PRO A 166 -0.12 14.56 0.52
CA PRO A 166 1.30 14.25 0.37
C PRO A 166 1.66 12.79 0.70
N SER A 167 1.02 12.19 1.71
CA SER A 167 1.27 10.78 2.05
C SER A 167 0.72 9.82 0.98
N ILE A 168 -0.40 10.17 0.34
CA ILE A 168 -0.90 9.42 -0.82
C ILE A 168 0.08 9.49 -1.99
N LEU A 169 0.63 10.66 -2.27
CA LEU A 169 1.67 10.81 -3.31
C LEU A 169 2.92 9.99 -2.99
N SER A 170 3.37 10.01 -1.72
CA SER A 170 4.51 9.19 -1.28
C SER A 170 4.24 7.70 -1.44
N GLU A 171 3.03 7.22 -1.18
CA GLU A 171 2.63 5.83 -1.43
C GLU A 171 2.77 5.47 -2.92
N PHE A 172 2.31 6.33 -3.83
CA PHE A 172 2.47 6.12 -5.26
C PHE A 172 3.94 6.12 -5.72
N ILE A 173 4.79 6.92 -5.12
CA ILE A 173 6.23 6.92 -5.42
C ILE A 173 6.86 5.61 -4.91
N SER A 174 6.48 5.14 -3.73
CA SER A 174 6.99 3.91 -3.13
C SER A 174 6.59 2.64 -3.88
N VAL A 175 5.62 2.73 -4.81
CA VAL A 175 5.23 1.61 -5.71
C VAL A 175 6.43 1.01 -6.44
N LEU A 176 7.41 1.83 -6.80
CA LEU A 176 8.60 1.39 -7.53
C LEU A 176 9.57 0.57 -6.67
N SER A 177 9.56 0.79 -5.36
CA SER A 177 10.47 0.10 -4.42
C SER A 177 10.10 -1.36 -4.17
N GLY A 178 8.84 -1.73 -4.46
CA GLY A 178 8.33 -3.08 -4.25
C GLY A 178 8.21 -3.50 -2.79
N SER A 179 7.69 -4.69 -2.58
CA SER A 179 7.60 -5.33 -1.26
C SER A 179 8.42 -6.62 -1.25
N LEU A 180 9.68 -6.51 -0.78
CA LEU A 180 10.65 -7.61 -0.70
C LEU A 180 10.04 -8.95 -0.24
N ILE A 181 9.33 -8.90 0.88
CA ILE A 181 8.83 -10.10 1.55
C ILE A 181 7.59 -10.64 0.84
N ILE A 182 6.65 -9.78 0.49
CA ILE A 182 5.39 -10.18 -0.15
C ILE A 182 5.65 -10.75 -1.55
N GLU A 183 6.50 -10.10 -2.33
CA GLU A 183 6.87 -10.58 -3.66
C GLU A 183 7.53 -11.96 -3.60
N LYS A 184 8.45 -12.17 -2.65
CA LYS A 184 9.10 -13.46 -2.47
C LYS A 184 8.12 -14.55 -2.05
N MET A 185 7.18 -14.24 -1.13
CA MET A 185 6.21 -15.20 -0.64
C MET A 185 5.25 -15.68 -1.71
N PHE A 186 4.78 -14.76 -2.55
CA PHE A 186 3.85 -15.09 -3.63
C PHE A 186 4.53 -15.45 -4.95
N GLY A 187 5.86 -15.64 -4.95
CA GLY A 187 6.63 -16.03 -6.13
C GLY A 187 6.54 -15.02 -7.27
N ILE A 188 6.46 -13.72 -6.95
CA ILE A 188 6.38 -12.65 -7.92
C ILE A 188 7.78 -12.31 -8.40
N ASN A 189 8.01 -12.37 -9.71
CA ASN A 189 9.28 -11.99 -10.34
C ASN A 189 9.41 -10.48 -10.44
N GLY A 190 9.38 -9.81 -9.29
CA GLY A 190 9.47 -8.38 -9.18
C GLY A 190 10.81 -7.89 -8.67
N VAL A 191 10.91 -6.57 -8.48
CA VAL A 191 12.12 -5.88 -8.00
C VAL A 191 12.51 -6.35 -6.59
N GLY A 192 11.52 -6.65 -5.73
CA GLY A 192 11.79 -7.19 -4.39
C GLY A 192 12.56 -8.52 -4.41
N GLY A 193 12.28 -9.38 -5.37
CA GLY A 193 13.02 -10.62 -5.58
C GLY A 193 14.49 -10.37 -5.96
N LEU A 194 14.76 -9.34 -6.78
CA LEU A 194 16.14 -8.95 -7.15
C LEU A 194 16.93 -8.47 -5.93
N TYR A 195 16.31 -7.68 -5.04
CA TYR A 195 16.97 -7.27 -3.78
C TYR A 195 17.40 -8.46 -2.94
N LEU A 196 16.51 -9.42 -2.72
CA LEU A 196 16.84 -10.61 -1.92
C LEU A 196 17.93 -11.46 -2.58
N ASN A 197 17.90 -11.59 -3.89
CA ASN A 197 18.91 -12.32 -4.62
C ASN A 197 20.27 -11.61 -4.52
N SER A 198 20.34 -10.29 -4.69
CA SER A 198 21.59 -9.54 -4.56
C SER A 198 22.23 -9.68 -3.16
N ILE A 199 21.40 -9.67 -2.10
CA ILE A 199 21.88 -9.93 -0.73
C ILE A 199 22.38 -11.37 -0.57
N THR A 200 21.61 -12.34 -1.07
CA THR A 200 21.95 -13.76 -0.91
C THR A 200 23.23 -14.14 -1.67
N PHE A 201 23.43 -13.58 -2.86
CA PHE A 201 24.61 -13.82 -3.69
C PHE A 201 25.77 -12.86 -3.40
N GLN A 202 25.59 -11.94 -2.44
CA GLN A 202 26.59 -10.93 -2.06
C GLN A 202 27.02 -10.04 -3.24
N ASP A 203 26.08 -9.78 -4.16
CA ASP A 203 26.28 -8.88 -5.31
C ASP A 203 26.03 -7.44 -4.85
N TYR A 204 27.08 -6.84 -4.29
CA TYR A 204 27.02 -5.49 -3.73
C TYR A 204 26.83 -4.42 -4.81
N ASP A 205 27.34 -4.63 -6.01
CA ASP A 205 27.18 -3.66 -7.11
C ASP A 205 25.72 -3.56 -7.54
N PHE A 206 25.04 -4.70 -7.65
CA PHE A 206 23.63 -4.74 -7.99
C PHE A 206 22.76 -4.24 -6.82
N PHE A 207 23.10 -4.60 -5.60
CA PHE A 207 22.40 -4.09 -4.40
C PHE A 207 22.47 -2.56 -4.30
N MET A 208 23.64 -1.97 -4.52
CA MET A 208 23.82 -0.50 -4.49
C MET A 208 23.04 0.20 -5.60
N LEU A 209 22.95 -0.39 -6.78
CA LEU A 209 22.14 0.13 -7.87
C LEU A 209 20.64 0.12 -7.51
N LEU A 210 20.15 -0.99 -6.97
CA LEU A 210 18.75 -1.11 -6.55
C LEU A 210 18.40 -0.15 -5.41
N SER A 211 19.32 0.09 -4.47
CA SER A 211 19.09 1.00 -3.33
C SER A 211 19.21 2.48 -3.69
N GLY A 212 19.72 2.83 -4.86
CA GLY A 212 19.78 4.19 -5.38
C GLY A 212 18.50 4.68 -6.06
N PHE A 213 17.53 3.80 -6.24
CA PHE A 213 16.19 4.07 -6.76
C PHE A 213 15.14 3.99 -5.66
#